data_981bbf8a3e6e2ca6e3bd045f6c5175b1
#
_entry.id   981bbf8a3e6e2ca6e3bd045f6c5175b1
#
_cell.length_a   1.000
_cell.length_b   1.000
_cell.length_c   1.000
_cell.angle_alpha   90.00
_cell.angle_beta   90.00
_cell.angle_gamma   90.00
#
_symmetry.space_group_name_H-M   'P 1'
#
loop_
_entity.id
_entity.type
_entity.pdbx_description
1 polymer ?
#
loop_
_entity_poly.entity_id
_entity_poly.type
_entity_poly.pdbx_seq_one_letter_code
_entity_poly.pdbx_strand_id
1 'polypeptide(L)'
;MSFYNGILNLTNWSGNVILPTLAGLFIAIAIIQFSKGREYSYAMYGGFMCLMASGLLRAFETFASQRAWNDANLVWAAVASFVDWVCNVLLPIYAALQVAAGGLQLAGITHRHQPISWMRHFATAGLCLLVSGLLRLGEFFVTRGTGGVT
;
A
#
# COMPACT_ATOMS: atom_id res chain seq x y z
N MET A 1 -0.73 11.58 -32.33
CA MET A 1 -0.67 10.88 -31.01
C MET A 1 -0.30 9.44 -31.28
N SER A 2 0.77 8.91 -30.69
CA SER A 2 1.12 7.51 -30.84
C SER A 2 0.23 6.65 -29.93
N PHE A 3 -0.07 5.44 -30.35
CA PHE A 3 -0.82 4.44 -29.55
C PHE A 3 -0.19 4.24 -28.17
N TYR A 4 1.11 4.30 -28.08
CA TYR A 4 1.89 4.26 -26.83
C TYR A 4 1.51 5.38 -25.84
N ASN A 5 1.41 6.62 -26.33
CA ASN A 5 0.98 7.74 -25.47
C ASN A 5 -0.47 7.58 -24.99
N GLY A 6 -1.32 6.98 -25.80
CA GLY A 6 -2.69 6.65 -25.40
C GLY A 6 -2.73 5.66 -24.24
N ILE A 7 -1.92 4.60 -24.29
CA ILE A 7 -1.82 3.61 -23.21
C ILE A 7 -1.25 4.25 -21.94
N LEU A 8 -0.19 5.04 -22.02
CA LEU A 8 0.38 5.73 -20.86
C LEU A 8 -0.63 6.67 -20.21
N ASN A 9 -1.36 7.45 -21.00
CA ASN A 9 -2.39 8.34 -20.45
C ASN A 9 -3.53 7.58 -19.78
N LEU A 10 -3.96 6.45 -20.35
CA LEU A 10 -4.99 5.60 -19.75
C LEU A 10 -4.52 4.99 -18.43
N THR A 11 -3.27 4.50 -18.40
CA THR A 11 -2.67 3.91 -17.20
C THR A 11 -2.52 4.95 -16.10
N ASN A 12 -2.04 6.14 -16.46
CA ASN A 12 -1.92 7.26 -15.53
C ASN A 12 -3.28 7.69 -14.96
N TRP A 13 -4.28 7.86 -15.82
CA TRP A 13 -5.63 8.21 -15.39
C TRP A 13 -6.25 7.14 -14.49
N SER A 14 -6.09 5.86 -14.84
CA SER A 14 -6.58 4.75 -14.02
C SER A 14 -5.89 4.70 -12.66
N GLY A 15 -4.56 4.85 -12.63
CA GLY A 15 -3.76 4.79 -11.41
C GLY A 15 -3.94 6.01 -10.49
N ASN A 16 -4.03 7.20 -11.04
CA ASN A 16 -4.04 8.43 -10.26
C ASN A 16 -5.45 8.99 -9.97
N VAL A 17 -6.46 8.61 -10.74
CA VAL A 17 -7.83 9.12 -10.59
C VAL A 17 -8.82 8.02 -10.22
N ILE A 18 -8.97 7.00 -11.07
CA ILE A 18 -10.00 5.98 -10.87
C ILE A 18 -9.77 5.17 -9.60
N LEU A 19 -8.59 4.55 -9.46
CA LEU A 19 -8.33 3.65 -8.34
C LEU A 19 -8.32 4.35 -6.98
N PRO A 20 -7.70 5.53 -6.81
CA PRO A 20 -7.82 6.30 -5.56
C PRO A 20 -9.26 6.73 -5.25
N THR A 21 -10.04 7.12 -6.27
CA THR A 21 -11.45 7.47 -6.08
C THR A 21 -12.29 6.27 -5.63
N LEU A 22 -12.10 5.11 -6.27
CA LEU A 22 -12.74 3.86 -5.83
C LEU A 22 -12.31 3.45 -4.43
N ALA A 23 -11.03 3.61 -4.09
CA ALA A 23 -10.55 3.37 -2.73
C ALA A 23 -11.28 4.25 -1.71
N GLY A 24 -11.43 5.55 -2.00
CA GLY A 24 -12.19 6.49 -1.17
C GLY A 24 -13.66 6.06 -1.00
N LEU A 25 -14.31 5.63 -2.07
CA LEU A 25 -15.68 5.11 -2.02
C LEU A 25 -15.79 3.84 -1.16
N PHE A 26 -14.88 2.90 -1.32
CA PHE A 26 -14.84 1.69 -0.49
C PHE A 26 -14.61 2.01 0.99
N ILE A 27 -13.74 2.95 1.30
CA ILE A 27 -13.51 3.42 2.68
C ILE A 27 -14.78 4.08 3.24
N ALA A 28 -15.46 4.91 2.46
CA ALA A 28 -16.73 5.53 2.86
C ALA A 28 -17.81 4.47 3.13
N ILE A 29 -17.93 3.45 2.27
CA ILE A 29 -18.83 2.32 2.48
C ILE A 29 -18.46 1.56 3.76
N ALA A 30 -17.18 1.32 4.00
CA ALA A 30 -16.71 0.67 5.23
C ALA A 30 -17.12 1.46 6.48
N ILE A 31 -16.98 2.78 6.47
CA ILE A 31 -17.40 3.65 7.57
C ILE A 31 -18.92 3.57 7.79
N ILE A 32 -19.72 3.61 6.72
CA ILE A 32 -21.18 3.50 6.80
C ILE A 32 -21.60 2.13 7.33
N GLN A 33 -20.97 1.05 6.87
CA GLN A 33 -21.24 -0.31 7.35
C GLN A 33 -20.89 -0.44 8.82
N PHE A 34 -19.73 0.09 9.22
CA PHE A 34 -19.29 0.15 10.60
C PHE A 34 -20.31 0.87 11.50
N SER A 35 -20.76 2.07 11.09
CA SER A 35 -21.74 2.85 11.85
C SER A 35 -23.10 2.13 12.04
N LYS A 36 -23.44 1.23 11.11
CA LYS A 36 -24.65 0.40 11.15
C LYS A 36 -24.44 -0.96 11.84
N GLY A 37 -23.28 -1.21 12.43
CA GLY A 37 -22.93 -2.50 13.04
C GLY A 37 -22.85 -3.67 12.05
N ARG A 38 -22.65 -3.40 10.76
CA ARG A 38 -22.52 -4.39 9.69
C ARG A 38 -21.06 -4.77 9.45
N GLU A 39 -20.85 -5.87 8.75
CA GLU A 39 -19.53 -6.31 8.31
C GLU A 39 -18.91 -5.27 7.34
N TYR A 40 -17.81 -4.66 7.74
CA TYR A 40 -17.11 -3.59 7.00
C TYR A 40 -15.77 -4.04 6.40
N SER A 41 -15.29 -5.23 6.79
CA SER A 41 -13.95 -5.72 6.43
C SER A 41 -13.77 -5.84 4.92
N TYR A 42 -14.77 -6.34 4.20
CA TYR A 42 -14.68 -6.49 2.73
C TYR A 42 -14.53 -5.15 2.01
N ALA A 43 -15.29 -4.14 2.45
CA ALA A 43 -15.18 -2.80 1.87
C ALA A 43 -13.81 -2.18 2.16
N MET A 44 -13.28 -2.36 3.38
CA MET A 44 -11.96 -1.90 3.77
C MET A 44 -10.85 -2.58 2.95
N TYR A 45 -10.92 -3.89 2.73
CA TYR A 45 -9.99 -4.62 1.86
C TYR A 45 -10.11 -4.18 0.40
N GLY A 46 -11.32 -3.91 -0.10
CA GLY A 46 -11.53 -3.36 -1.45
C GLY A 46 -10.83 -2.03 -1.65
N GLY A 47 -10.95 -1.11 -0.70
CA GLY A 47 -10.24 0.17 -0.72
C GLY A 47 -8.72 -0.01 -0.71
N PHE A 48 -8.22 -0.89 0.13
CA PHE A 48 -6.80 -1.21 0.21
C PHE A 48 -6.26 -1.81 -1.09
N MET A 49 -6.98 -2.75 -1.70
CA MET A 49 -6.60 -3.34 -2.99
C MET A 49 -6.57 -2.32 -4.13
N CYS A 50 -7.50 -1.36 -4.14
CA CYS A 50 -7.47 -0.27 -5.11
C CYS A 50 -6.24 0.63 -4.94
N LEU A 51 -5.84 0.94 -3.71
CA LEU A 51 -4.62 1.70 -3.43
C LEU A 51 -3.37 0.93 -3.85
N MET A 52 -3.33 -0.37 -3.58
CA MET A 52 -2.21 -1.24 -3.98
C MET A 52 -2.07 -1.30 -5.51
N ALA A 53 -3.18 -1.49 -6.23
CA ALA A 53 -3.20 -1.48 -7.69
C ALA A 53 -2.76 -0.13 -8.26
N SER A 54 -3.18 0.99 -7.65
CA SER A 54 -2.72 2.33 -8.02
C SER A 54 -1.19 2.46 -7.91
N GLY A 55 -0.61 1.99 -6.81
CA GLY A 55 0.85 2.00 -6.62
C GLY A 55 1.60 1.15 -7.64
N LEU A 56 1.07 -0.04 -7.96
CA LEU A 56 1.63 -0.90 -9.01
C LEU A 56 1.61 -0.22 -10.37
N LEU A 57 0.49 0.41 -10.75
CA LEU A 57 0.39 1.13 -12.02
C LEU A 57 1.38 2.29 -12.10
N ARG A 58 1.60 3.03 -11.00
CA ARG A 58 2.63 4.08 -10.92
C ARG A 58 4.04 3.53 -11.11
N ALA A 59 4.35 2.40 -10.50
CA ALA A 59 5.64 1.74 -10.68
C ALA A 59 5.85 1.31 -12.16
N PHE A 60 4.82 0.74 -12.80
CA PHE A 60 4.85 0.40 -14.22
C PHE A 60 5.01 1.62 -15.13
N GLU A 61 4.32 2.72 -14.81
CA GLU A 61 4.45 3.97 -15.57
C GLU A 61 5.87 4.53 -15.49
N THR A 62 6.45 4.57 -14.29
CA THR A 62 7.83 5.00 -14.09
C THR A 62 8.79 4.12 -14.89
N PHE A 63 8.61 2.81 -14.83
CA PHE A 63 9.41 1.86 -15.58
C PHE A 63 9.30 2.04 -17.11
N ALA A 64 8.07 2.21 -17.61
CA ALA A 64 7.81 2.38 -19.03
C ALA A 64 8.30 3.74 -19.57
N SER A 65 8.14 4.82 -18.79
CA SER A 65 8.55 6.17 -19.19
C SER A 65 10.08 6.32 -19.30
N GLN A 66 10.81 5.60 -18.48
CA GLN A 66 12.27 5.63 -18.47
C GLN A 66 12.90 4.75 -19.56
N ARG A 67 12.10 4.06 -20.39
CA ARG A 67 12.60 3.09 -21.39
C ARG A 67 13.59 2.08 -20.81
N ALA A 68 13.33 1.63 -19.60
CA ALA A 68 14.24 0.89 -18.74
C ALA A 68 14.53 -0.56 -19.20
N TRP A 69 13.92 -1.01 -20.29
CA TRP A 69 14.00 -2.40 -20.75
C TRP A 69 15.42 -2.89 -21.07
N ASN A 70 16.34 -1.97 -21.36
CA ASN A 70 17.71 -2.28 -21.75
C ASN A 70 18.78 -1.78 -20.76
N ASP A 71 18.37 -1.15 -19.64
CA ASP A 71 19.29 -0.63 -18.63
C ASP A 71 18.95 -1.22 -17.25
N ALA A 72 19.84 -2.07 -16.75
CA ALA A 72 19.69 -2.72 -15.46
C ALA A 72 19.58 -1.71 -14.30
N ASN A 73 20.23 -0.55 -14.38
CA ASN A 73 20.17 0.47 -13.32
C ASN A 73 18.79 1.10 -13.23
N LEU A 74 18.11 1.31 -14.37
CA LEU A 74 16.75 1.84 -14.41
C LEU A 74 15.72 0.82 -13.91
N VAL A 75 15.93 -0.47 -14.17
CA VAL A 75 15.11 -1.55 -13.59
C VAL A 75 15.20 -1.53 -12.07
N TRP A 76 16.43 -1.44 -11.53
CA TRP A 76 16.64 -1.36 -10.09
C TRP A 76 16.05 -0.09 -9.48
N ALA A 77 16.13 1.05 -10.14
CA ALA A 77 15.49 2.29 -9.69
C ALA A 77 13.96 2.17 -9.60
N ALA A 78 13.34 1.49 -10.58
CA ALA A 78 11.90 1.24 -10.56
C ALA A 78 11.50 0.28 -9.42
N VAL A 79 12.27 -0.79 -9.18
CA VAL A 79 12.07 -1.72 -8.06
C VAL A 79 12.25 -1.00 -6.73
N ALA A 80 13.30 -0.18 -6.57
CA ALA A 80 13.54 0.59 -5.36
C ALA A 80 12.40 1.58 -5.07
N SER A 81 11.89 2.27 -6.09
CA SER A 81 10.73 3.16 -5.97
C SER A 81 9.47 2.43 -5.53
N PHE A 82 9.24 1.22 -6.06
CA PHE A 82 8.11 0.39 -5.64
C PHE A 82 8.25 -0.08 -4.19
N VAL A 83 9.44 -0.55 -3.79
CA VAL A 83 9.73 -0.96 -2.42
C VAL A 83 9.56 0.21 -1.46
N ASP A 84 10.08 1.39 -1.81
CA ASP A 84 9.92 2.61 -1.02
C ASP A 84 8.44 2.97 -0.82
N TRP A 85 7.63 2.89 -1.88
CA TRP A 85 6.18 3.10 -1.78
C TRP A 85 5.50 2.09 -0.85
N VAL A 86 5.83 0.80 -0.97
CA VAL A 86 5.30 -0.25 -0.07
C VAL A 86 5.66 0.05 1.38
N CYS A 87 6.91 0.41 1.66
CA CYS A 87 7.39 0.65 3.01
C CYS A 87 6.83 1.94 3.64
N ASN A 88 6.73 3.00 2.86
CA ASN A 88 6.38 4.32 3.37
C ASN A 88 4.90 4.64 3.31
N VAL A 89 4.14 3.97 2.47
CA VAL A 89 2.71 4.22 2.28
C VAL A 89 1.87 3.00 2.66
N LEU A 90 2.10 1.88 2.00
CA LEU A 90 1.24 0.71 2.13
C LEU A 90 1.28 0.09 3.53
N LEU A 91 2.44 -0.28 4.00
CA LEU A 91 2.61 -0.96 5.29
C LEU A 91 2.20 -0.07 6.48
N PRO A 92 2.57 1.22 6.57
CA PRO A 92 2.10 2.09 7.64
C PRO A 92 0.59 2.29 7.65
N ILE A 93 -0.05 2.47 6.49
CA ILE A 93 -1.52 2.60 6.40
C ILE A 93 -2.18 1.30 6.86
N TYR A 94 -1.70 0.16 6.40
CA TYR A 94 -2.25 -1.13 6.83
C TYR A 94 -2.05 -1.38 8.32
N ALA A 95 -0.89 -1.02 8.88
CA ALA A 95 -0.64 -1.08 10.32
C ALA A 95 -1.63 -0.20 11.10
N ALA A 96 -1.88 1.03 10.66
CA ALA A 96 -2.83 1.94 11.30
C ALA A 96 -4.26 1.37 11.27
N LEU A 97 -4.68 0.78 10.14
CA LEU A 97 -5.98 0.10 10.03
C LEU A 97 -6.09 -1.11 10.97
N GLN A 98 -5.02 -1.88 11.12
CA GLN A 98 -4.98 -3.01 12.04
C GLN A 98 -5.03 -2.55 13.51
N VAL A 99 -4.33 -1.48 13.87
CA VAL A 99 -4.43 -0.88 15.22
C VAL A 99 -5.86 -0.41 15.50
N ALA A 100 -6.49 0.29 14.56
CA ALA A 100 -7.87 0.73 14.69
C ALA A 100 -8.83 -0.45 14.86
N ALA A 101 -8.70 -1.49 14.02
CA ALA A 101 -9.53 -2.69 14.12
C ALA A 101 -9.35 -3.41 15.47
N GLY A 102 -8.10 -3.56 15.92
CA GLY A 102 -7.79 -4.15 17.23
C GLY A 102 -8.35 -3.33 18.39
N GLY A 103 -8.26 -2.00 18.32
CA GLY A 103 -8.83 -1.08 19.31
C GLY A 103 -10.35 -1.17 19.39
N LEU A 104 -11.04 -1.24 18.25
CA LEU A 104 -12.51 -1.41 18.21
C LEU A 104 -12.95 -2.75 18.78
N GLN A 105 -12.20 -3.82 18.54
CA GLN A 105 -12.47 -5.12 19.13
C GLN A 105 -12.23 -5.14 20.64
N LEU A 106 -11.14 -4.51 21.09
CA LEU A 106 -10.84 -4.39 22.52
C LEU A 106 -11.90 -3.58 23.26
N ALA A 107 -12.43 -2.52 22.61
CA ALA A 107 -13.53 -1.72 23.15
C ALA A 107 -14.90 -2.43 23.14
N GLY A 108 -14.98 -3.66 22.64
CA GLY A 108 -16.22 -4.45 22.61
C GLY A 108 -17.25 -3.96 21.57
N ILE A 109 -16.86 -3.07 20.67
CA ILE A 109 -17.75 -2.48 19.67
C ILE A 109 -18.07 -3.48 18.54
N THR A 110 -17.19 -4.44 18.31
CA THR A 110 -17.39 -5.51 17.33
C THR A 110 -17.68 -6.82 18.04
N HIS A 111 -18.90 -7.34 17.86
CA HIS A 111 -19.39 -8.55 18.52
C HIS A 111 -18.79 -9.87 17.99
N ARG A 112 -17.50 -9.95 17.77
CA ARG A 112 -16.85 -11.24 17.52
C ARG A 112 -16.29 -11.80 18.81
N HIS A 113 -17.01 -12.77 19.38
CA HIS A 113 -16.66 -13.55 20.58
C HIS A 113 -15.38 -14.41 20.41
N GLN A 114 -14.34 -13.90 19.77
CA GLN A 114 -13.05 -14.58 19.78
C GLN A 114 -12.09 -13.79 20.69
N PRO A 115 -11.76 -14.32 21.88
CA PRO A 115 -11.01 -13.59 22.91
C PRO A 115 -9.56 -13.22 22.52
N ILE A 116 -9.06 -13.69 21.39
CA ILE A 116 -7.67 -13.47 20.93
C ILE A 116 -7.61 -12.62 19.65
N SER A 117 -8.76 -12.16 19.13
CA SER A 117 -8.84 -11.50 17.83
C SER A 117 -8.13 -10.14 17.82
N TRP A 118 -8.27 -9.31 18.86
CA TRP A 118 -7.60 -8.00 18.96
C TRP A 118 -6.07 -8.12 19.03
N MET A 119 -5.55 -9.14 19.68
CA MET A 119 -4.10 -9.39 19.76
C MET A 119 -3.48 -9.67 18.38
N ARG A 120 -4.19 -10.39 17.52
CA ARG A 120 -3.74 -10.65 16.14
C ARG A 120 -3.64 -9.36 15.33
N HIS A 121 -4.58 -8.43 15.50
CA HIS A 121 -4.55 -7.15 14.82
C HIS A 121 -3.33 -6.32 15.26
N PHE A 122 -3.06 -6.22 16.57
CA PHE A 122 -1.88 -5.53 17.08
C PHE A 122 -0.57 -6.20 16.67
N ALA A 123 -0.52 -7.54 16.69
CA ALA A 123 0.65 -8.28 16.21
C ALA A 123 0.89 -8.02 14.72
N THR A 124 -0.16 -8.05 13.90
CA THR A 124 -0.06 -7.75 12.46
C THR A 124 0.43 -6.32 12.22
N ALA A 125 -0.10 -5.34 12.97
CA ALA A 125 0.36 -3.96 12.88
C ALA A 125 1.85 -3.84 13.24
N GLY A 126 2.27 -4.48 14.33
CA GLY A 126 3.67 -4.52 14.75
C GLY A 126 4.58 -5.13 13.70
N LEU A 127 4.18 -6.26 13.08
CA LEU A 127 4.93 -6.89 12.00
C LEU A 127 5.05 -5.98 10.77
N CYS A 128 3.97 -5.29 10.37
CA CYS A 128 4.01 -4.36 9.24
C CYS A 128 4.99 -3.20 9.50
N LEU A 129 4.99 -2.63 10.70
CA LEU A 129 5.91 -1.57 11.07
C LEU A 129 7.35 -2.07 11.16
N LEU A 130 7.58 -3.28 11.67
CA LEU A 130 8.89 -3.91 11.72
C LEU A 130 9.46 -4.15 10.32
N VAL A 131 8.65 -4.70 9.41
CA VAL A 131 9.07 -4.92 8.01
C VAL A 131 9.37 -3.58 7.33
N SER A 132 8.51 -2.56 7.50
CA SER A 132 8.75 -1.21 7.00
C SER A 132 10.08 -0.65 7.51
N GLY A 133 10.36 -0.79 8.80
CA GLY A 133 11.61 -0.34 9.42
C GLY A 133 12.85 -1.09 8.90
N LEU A 134 12.75 -2.42 8.76
CA LEU A 134 13.86 -3.25 8.23
C LEU A 134 14.19 -2.92 6.78
N LEU A 135 13.18 -2.69 5.95
CA LEU A 135 13.39 -2.31 4.56
C LEU A 135 14.06 -0.94 4.45
N ARG A 136 13.65 0.04 5.27
CA ARG A 136 14.34 1.34 5.36
C ARG A 136 15.79 1.23 5.83
N LEU A 137 16.03 0.35 6.79
CA LEU A 137 17.38 0.08 7.27
C LEU A 137 18.22 -0.55 6.16
N GLY A 138 17.66 -1.50 5.39
CA GLY A 138 18.29 -2.10 4.23
C GLY A 138 18.63 -1.07 3.14
N GLU A 139 17.70 -0.19 2.82
CA GLU A 139 17.89 0.91 1.88
C GLU A 139 19.01 1.85 2.33
N PHE A 140 19.04 2.21 3.61
CA PHE A 140 20.08 3.04 4.19
C PHE A 140 21.47 2.40 4.06
N PHE A 141 21.60 1.10 4.31
CA PHE A 141 22.87 0.39 4.16
C PHE A 141 23.30 0.28 2.70
N VAL A 142 22.36 0.01 1.78
CA VAL A 142 22.66 -0.07 0.35
C VAL A 142 23.13 1.29 -0.18
N THR A 143 22.45 2.37 0.15
CA THR A 143 22.80 3.73 -0.30
C THR A 143 24.13 4.21 0.29
N ARG A 144 24.46 3.86 1.52
CA ARG A 144 25.75 4.19 2.12
C ARG A 144 26.87 3.22 1.73
N GLY A 145 26.57 1.95 1.50
CA GLY A 145 27.53 0.96 1.06
C GLY A 145 28.12 1.22 -0.32
N THR A 146 27.34 1.83 -1.22
CA THR A 146 27.80 2.24 -2.55
C THR A 146 28.64 3.52 -2.55
N GLY A 147 28.59 4.33 -1.49
CA GLY A 147 29.39 5.56 -1.34
C GLY A 147 30.81 5.34 -0.79
N GLY A 148 31.19 4.09 -0.47
CA GLY A 148 32.48 3.75 0.15
C GLY A 148 33.50 3.08 -0.79
N VAL A 149 33.21 2.92 -2.08
CA VAL A 149 34.10 2.36 -3.09
C VAL A 149 34.38 3.40 -4.16
N THR A 150 35.20 4.37 -3.82
CA THR A 150 35.93 5.24 -4.77
C THR A 150 37.40 5.16 -4.49
#